data_53bc5c4089ee95eb7f2d09df4964ed25
#
_entry.id   53bc5c4089ee95eb7f2d09df4964ed25
#
_cell.length_a   1.000
_cell.length_b   1.000
_cell.length_c   1.000
_cell.angle_alpha   90.00
_cell.angle_beta   90.00
_cell.angle_gamma   90.00
#
_symmetry.space_group_name_H-M   'P 1'
#
loop_
_entity.id
_entity.type
_entity.pdbx_description
1 polymer ?
#
loop_
_entity_poly.entity_id
_entity_poly.type
_entity_poly.pdbx_seq_one_letter_code
_entity_poly.pdbx_strand_id
1 'polypeptide(L)'
;MTIRRIAATLACTLAFAAPIMAAAPALVALDSAVYVERIVPNKGRLLQPASALKRGDRVVYVVSWTRMGGQGSFTVTNPLPKKVYYQGSADGREEVSLDGGRSWGRLDALRVGDRLATPEDVTHVRWRVPANEAGRGSGQIIYSAIVR
;
A
#
# COMPACT_ATOMS: atom_id res chain seq x y z
N MET A 1 -70.80 -9.80 -43.08
CA MET A 1 -69.57 -10.47 -42.62
C MET A 1 -68.44 -9.42 -42.53
N THR A 2 -68.27 -8.88 -41.31
CA THR A 2 -67.48 -7.65 -41.08
C THR A 2 -66.19 -8.07 -40.35
N ILE A 3 -65.07 -7.93 -41.02
CA ILE A 3 -63.72 -8.29 -40.48
C ILE A 3 -63.19 -7.07 -39.73
N ARG A 4 -63.10 -7.14 -38.38
CA ARG A 4 -62.42 -6.20 -37.55
C ARG A 4 -60.90 -6.43 -37.58
N ARG A 5 -60.16 -5.46 -38.10
CA ARG A 5 -58.68 -5.44 -37.99
C ARG A 5 -58.28 -4.87 -36.63
N ILE A 6 -57.58 -5.68 -35.81
CA ILE A 6 -56.95 -5.27 -34.57
C ILE A 6 -55.53 -4.79 -34.91
N ALA A 7 -55.28 -3.51 -34.75
CA ALA A 7 -53.92 -2.96 -34.84
C ALA A 7 -53.22 -3.09 -33.47
N ALA A 8 -52.19 -3.93 -33.40
CA ALA A 8 -51.30 -4.03 -32.21
C ALA A 8 -50.22 -2.97 -32.33
N THR A 9 -50.26 -1.96 -31.48
CA THR A 9 -49.19 -0.97 -31.31
C THR A 9 -48.11 -1.53 -30.41
N LEU A 10 -46.93 -1.80 -30.98
CA LEU A 10 -45.72 -2.22 -30.26
C LEU A 10 -45.03 -0.99 -29.72
N ALA A 11 -45.15 -0.75 -28.37
CA ALA A 11 -44.43 0.31 -27.70
C ALA A 11 -42.99 -0.15 -27.45
N CYS A 12 -42.04 0.39 -28.19
CA CYS A 12 -40.59 0.17 -28.00
C CYS A 12 -40.09 1.10 -26.90
N THR A 13 -39.91 0.58 -25.67
CA THR A 13 -39.26 1.31 -24.57
C THR A 13 -37.75 1.34 -24.77
N LEU A 14 -37.22 2.48 -25.20
CA LEU A 14 -35.78 2.75 -25.21
C LEU A 14 -35.28 2.92 -23.76
N ALA A 15 -34.61 1.92 -23.24
CA ALA A 15 -33.88 2.04 -22.01
C ALA A 15 -32.59 2.86 -22.25
N PHE A 16 -32.56 4.09 -21.77
CA PHE A 16 -31.34 4.89 -21.70
C PHE A 16 -30.40 4.30 -20.65
N ALA A 17 -29.36 3.60 -21.09
CA ALA A 17 -28.25 3.24 -20.23
C ALA A 17 -27.42 4.51 -19.95
N ALA A 18 -27.49 5.02 -18.71
CA ALA A 18 -26.61 6.10 -18.29
C ALA A 18 -25.14 5.64 -18.32
N PRO A 19 -24.21 6.44 -18.86
CA PRO A 19 -22.79 6.08 -18.85
C PRO A 19 -22.31 6.02 -17.40
N ILE A 20 -21.78 4.88 -16.99
CA ILE A 20 -21.06 4.74 -15.70
C ILE A 20 -19.75 5.50 -15.86
N MET A 21 -19.68 6.71 -15.31
CA MET A 21 -18.44 7.47 -15.22
C MET A 21 -17.52 6.75 -14.22
N ALA A 22 -16.53 6.04 -14.72
CA ALA A 22 -15.48 5.49 -13.88
C ALA A 22 -14.72 6.63 -13.20
N ALA A 23 -14.62 6.60 -11.86
CA ALA A 23 -13.83 7.58 -11.12
C ALA A 23 -12.37 7.48 -11.55
N ALA A 24 -11.71 8.62 -11.78
CA ALA A 24 -10.30 8.67 -12.09
C ALA A 24 -9.48 8.06 -10.93
N PRO A 25 -8.46 7.22 -11.23
CA PRO A 25 -7.62 6.62 -10.19
C PRO A 25 -6.90 7.70 -9.37
N ALA A 26 -6.57 7.38 -8.12
CA ALA A 26 -5.85 8.30 -7.25
C ALA A 26 -4.46 8.61 -7.83
N LEU A 27 -4.16 9.90 -8.01
CA LEU A 27 -2.83 10.39 -8.34
C LEU A 27 -2.14 10.79 -7.03
N VAL A 28 -1.01 10.15 -6.71
CA VAL A 28 -0.33 10.29 -5.43
C VAL A 28 1.14 10.60 -5.65
N ALA A 29 1.63 11.65 -4.99
CA ALA A 29 3.06 11.91 -4.86
C ALA A 29 3.59 11.20 -3.61
N LEU A 30 4.77 10.59 -3.72
CA LEU A 30 5.47 9.92 -2.64
C LEU A 30 6.83 10.60 -2.40
N ASP A 31 7.16 10.78 -1.12
CA ASP A 31 8.48 11.18 -0.65
C ASP A 31 8.95 10.22 0.45
N SER A 32 10.25 9.92 0.49
CA SER A 32 10.78 8.94 1.43
C SER A 32 12.02 9.47 2.13
N ALA A 33 12.02 9.38 3.44
CA ALA A 33 13.17 9.67 4.29
C ALA A 33 13.59 8.43 5.08
N VAL A 34 14.90 8.28 5.29
CA VAL A 34 15.49 7.16 6.03
C VAL A 34 16.25 7.72 7.22
N TYR A 35 15.93 7.23 8.40
CA TYR A 35 16.55 7.58 9.66
C TYR A 35 17.22 6.36 10.28
N VAL A 36 18.24 6.60 11.08
CA VAL A 36 18.81 5.61 11.98
C VAL A 36 18.38 5.90 13.41
N GLU A 37 17.92 4.87 14.11
CA GLU A 37 17.59 4.98 15.53
C GLU A 37 18.88 4.88 16.35
N ARG A 38 19.14 5.88 17.21
CA ARG A 38 20.28 5.91 18.12
C ARG A 38 19.79 5.98 19.57
N ILE A 39 20.40 5.21 20.44
CA ILE A 39 20.21 5.34 21.89
C ILE A 39 21.19 6.38 22.39
N VAL A 40 20.69 7.48 22.92
CA VAL A 40 21.50 8.56 23.46
C VAL A 40 21.32 8.58 24.99
N PRO A 41 22.41 8.51 25.81
CA PRO A 41 22.32 8.59 27.26
C PRO A 41 21.50 9.82 27.68
N ASN A 42 20.60 9.65 28.63
CA ASN A 42 19.69 10.66 29.17
C ASN A 42 18.67 11.29 28.22
N LYS A 43 18.69 10.93 26.93
CA LYS A 43 17.72 11.41 25.91
C LYS A 43 16.86 10.31 25.31
N GLY A 44 17.16 9.03 25.61
CA GLY A 44 16.44 7.89 25.07
C GLY A 44 16.74 7.61 23.61
N ARG A 45 15.72 7.21 22.85
CA ARG A 45 15.83 6.89 21.42
C ARG A 45 15.63 8.13 20.58
N LEU A 46 16.57 8.42 19.70
CA LEU A 46 16.50 9.54 18.76
C LEU A 46 16.63 9.01 17.33
N LEU A 47 15.87 9.61 16.42
CA LEU A 47 16.00 9.40 14.99
C LEU A 47 16.96 10.46 14.42
N GLN A 48 17.97 9.99 13.70
CA GLN A 48 18.94 10.84 13.00
C GLN A 48 18.94 10.48 11.51
N PRO A 49 19.19 11.43 10.61
CA PRO A 49 19.35 11.11 9.20
C PRO A 49 20.37 10.00 8.99
N ALA A 50 20.05 9.03 8.11
CA ALA A 50 20.90 7.86 7.87
C ALA A 50 22.08 8.22 6.96
N SER A 51 23.13 8.83 7.51
CA SER A 51 24.36 9.19 6.78
C SER A 51 25.42 8.08 6.78
N ALA A 52 25.49 7.28 7.84
CA ALA A 52 26.40 6.14 7.96
C ALA A 52 25.69 5.02 8.75
N LEU A 53 25.53 3.88 8.11
CA LEU A 53 24.86 2.71 8.68
C LEU A 53 25.89 1.62 9.02
N LYS A 54 25.71 0.97 10.14
CA LYS A 54 26.49 -0.17 10.60
C LYS A 54 25.59 -1.40 10.72
N ARG A 55 26.17 -2.58 10.62
CA ARG A 55 25.47 -3.83 10.89
C ARG A 55 24.81 -3.80 12.27
N GLY A 56 23.56 -4.22 12.33
CA GLY A 56 22.73 -4.19 13.54
C GLY A 56 22.01 -2.86 13.79
N ASP A 57 22.29 -1.81 13.02
CA ASP A 57 21.56 -0.55 13.15
C ASP A 57 20.09 -0.76 12.78
N ARG A 58 19.21 -0.19 13.58
CA ARG A 58 17.79 -0.08 13.23
C ARG A 58 17.57 1.16 12.39
N VAL A 59 17.08 0.96 11.18
CA VAL A 59 16.66 2.03 10.28
C VAL A 59 15.15 2.17 10.26
N VAL A 60 14.69 3.41 10.20
CA VAL A 60 13.28 3.76 10.15
C VAL A 60 13.03 4.48 8.84
N TYR A 61 12.14 3.91 8.05
CA TYR A 61 11.65 4.50 6.80
C TYR A 61 10.38 5.28 7.08
N VAL A 62 10.34 6.53 6.64
CA VAL A 62 9.16 7.39 6.67
C VAL A 62 8.77 7.68 5.23
N VAL A 63 7.68 7.10 4.78
CA VAL A 63 7.12 7.33 3.44
C VAL A 63 5.94 8.26 3.57
N SER A 64 6.12 9.50 3.15
CA SER A 64 5.06 10.51 3.10
C SER A 64 4.33 10.42 1.76
N TRP A 65 3.03 10.48 1.78
CA TRP A 65 2.21 10.52 0.58
C TRP A 65 1.32 11.76 0.56
N THR A 66 1.11 12.32 -0.63
CA THR A 66 0.21 13.44 -0.86
C THR A 66 -0.66 13.13 -2.06
N ARG A 67 -1.97 13.23 -1.90
CA ARG A 67 -2.92 13.08 -3.00
C ARG A 67 -2.87 14.34 -3.88
N MET A 68 -2.55 14.16 -5.13
CA MET A 68 -2.51 15.23 -6.14
C MET A 68 -3.81 15.31 -6.95
N GLY A 69 -4.64 14.27 -6.91
CA GLY A 69 -5.91 14.19 -7.64
C GLY A 69 -6.53 12.80 -7.60
N GLY A 70 -7.63 12.63 -8.32
CA GLY A 70 -8.38 11.37 -8.37
C GLY A 70 -9.12 11.04 -7.08
N GLN A 71 -9.72 9.85 -7.02
CA GLN A 71 -10.52 9.38 -5.88
C GLN A 71 -10.19 7.91 -5.56
N GLY A 72 -10.73 7.44 -4.43
CA GLY A 72 -10.62 6.05 -4.03
C GLY A 72 -9.39 5.73 -3.18
N SER A 73 -9.14 4.44 -3.01
CA SER A 73 -7.98 3.90 -2.33
C SER A 73 -6.78 3.80 -3.29
N PHE A 74 -5.58 3.73 -2.72
CA PHE A 74 -4.36 3.43 -3.45
C PHE A 74 -3.45 2.51 -2.63
N THR A 75 -2.42 1.98 -3.28
CA THR A 75 -1.44 1.10 -2.63
C THR A 75 -0.06 1.72 -2.75
N VAL A 76 0.66 1.78 -1.64
CA VAL A 76 2.08 2.15 -1.58
C VAL A 76 2.89 0.87 -1.47
N THR A 77 3.83 0.67 -2.38
CA THR A 77 4.72 -0.50 -2.40
C THR A 77 6.17 -0.04 -2.35
N ASN A 78 6.96 -0.64 -1.47
CA ASN A 78 8.37 -0.33 -1.31
C ASN A 78 9.22 -1.60 -1.38
N PRO A 79 10.23 -1.66 -2.27
CA PRO A 79 11.24 -2.71 -2.24
C PRO A 79 12.16 -2.52 -1.02
N LEU A 80 12.57 -3.63 -0.39
CA LEU A 80 13.58 -3.60 0.66
C LEU A 80 14.97 -3.76 0.05
N PRO A 81 15.92 -2.89 0.42
CA PRO A 81 17.33 -3.09 0.04
C PRO A 81 17.86 -4.44 0.56
N LYS A 82 18.67 -5.14 -0.23
CA LYS A 82 19.24 -6.45 0.15
C LYS A 82 20.08 -6.40 1.43
N LYS A 83 20.55 -5.22 1.82
CA LYS A 83 21.41 -5.02 3.02
C LYS A 83 20.61 -4.87 4.31
N VAL A 84 19.30 -4.94 4.27
CA VAL A 84 18.46 -4.88 5.46
C VAL A 84 17.50 -6.07 5.48
N TYR A 85 16.95 -6.37 6.65
CA TYR A 85 15.79 -7.25 6.78
C TYR A 85 14.65 -6.53 7.52
N TYR A 86 13.44 -6.85 7.12
CA TYR A 86 12.21 -6.23 7.62
C TYR A 86 12.05 -6.48 9.12
N GLN A 87 11.51 -5.50 9.86
CA GLN A 87 11.28 -5.64 11.28
C GLN A 87 9.81 -5.42 11.69
N GLY A 88 9.11 -4.56 10.99
CA GLY A 88 7.71 -4.25 11.28
C GLY A 88 7.33 -2.83 10.91
N SER A 89 6.03 -2.56 10.91
CA SER A 89 5.47 -1.22 10.75
C SER A 89 4.79 -0.73 12.01
N ALA A 90 4.54 0.58 12.07
CA ALA A 90 3.89 1.21 13.21
C ALA A 90 2.41 0.80 13.36
N ASP A 91 1.73 0.53 12.26
CA ASP A 91 0.29 0.23 12.21
C ASP A 91 -0.04 -1.26 11.99
N GLY A 92 0.93 -2.10 11.62
CA GLY A 92 0.76 -3.53 11.43
C GLY A 92 -0.20 -3.94 10.32
N ARG A 93 -0.53 -3.02 9.40
CA ARG A 93 -1.49 -3.25 8.29
C ARG A 93 -0.83 -3.67 6.99
N GLU A 94 0.48 -3.74 7.00
CA GLU A 94 1.26 -4.10 5.82
C GLU A 94 1.04 -5.55 5.40
N GLU A 95 1.21 -5.75 4.12
CA GLU A 95 1.46 -7.05 3.52
C GLU A 95 2.90 -7.08 3.01
N VAL A 96 3.51 -8.24 3.06
CA VAL A 96 4.87 -8.46 2.58
C VAL A 96 4.89 -9.41 1.40
N SER A 97 5.93 -9.31 0.59
CA SER A 97 6.24 -10.25 -0.49
C SER A 97 7.59 -10.89 -0.25
N LEU A 98 7.70 -12.17 -0.59
CA LEU A 98 8.94 -12.96 -0.52
C LEU A 98 9.56 -13.20 -1.90
N ASP A 99 8.84 -12.86 -2.96
CA ASP A 99 9.13 -13.25 -4.36
C ASP A 99 9.23 -12.05 -5.33
N GLY A 100 9.64 -10.91 -4.81
CA GLY A 100 9.85 -9.71 -5.61
C GLY A 100 8.56 -8.95 -5.96
N GLY A 101 7.53 -9.07 -5.14
CA GLY A 101 6.27 -8.35 -5.35
C GLY A 101 5.24 -9.10 -6.20
N ARG A 102 5.43 -10.40 -6.45
CA ARG A 102 4.50 -11.22 -7.25
C ARG A 102 3.32 -11.72 -6.42
N SER A 103 3.59 -12.19 -5.20
CA SER A 103 2.58 -12.62 -4.25
C SER A 103 2.71 -11.84 -2.95
N TRP A 104 1.59 -11.70 -2.21
CA TRP A 104 1.50 -10.85 -1.06
C TRP A 104 0.69 -11.50 0.06
N GLY A 105 1.08 -11.25 1.29
CA GLY A 105 0.36 -11.72 2.46
C GLY A 105 0.96 -11.18 3.75
N ARG A 106 0.38 -11.59 4.86
CA ARG A 106 0.94 -11.30 6.18
C ARG A 106 2.16 -12.20 6.42
N LEU A 107 3.20 -11.65 7.01
CA LEU A 107 4.44 -12.40 7.26
C LEU A 107 4.21 -13.67 8.07
N ASP A 108 3.34 -13.60 9.06
CA ASP A 108 2.99 -14.72 9.94
C ASP A 108 2.19 -15.86 9.26
N ALA A 109 1.67 -15.61 8.07
CA ALA A 109 0.91 -16.57 7.26
C ALA A 109 1.69 -17.11 6.05
N LEU A 110 2.77 -16.45 5.66
CA LEU A 110 3.55 -16.84 4.49
C LEU A 110 4.55 -17.97 4.79
N ARG A 111 4.90 -18.72 3.76
CA ARG A 111 5.84 -19.86 3.85
C ARG A 111 6.91 -19.78 2.77
N VAL A 112 8.09 -20.30 3.11
CA VAL A 112 9.17 -20.57 2.18
C VAL A 112 9.42 -22.08 2.21
N GLY A 113 8.95 -22.79 1.20
CA GLY A 113 8.90 -24.26 1.25
C GLY A 113 8.05 -24.73 2.44
N ASP A 114 8.64 -25.57 3.30
CA ASP A 114 7.93 -26.17 4.44
C ASP A 114 8.02 -25.36 5.75
N ARG A 115 8.78 -24.26 5.78
CA ARG A 115 8.89 -23.41 6.97
C ARG A 115 8.06 -22.13 6.85
N LEU A 116 7.69 -21.54 7.99
CA LEU A 116 7.16 -20.17 8.03
C LEU A 116 8.21 -19.17 7.53
N ALA A 117 7.74 -18.12 6.87
CA ALA A 117 8.59 -17.02 6.47
C ALA A 117 9.12 -16.25 7.68
N THR A 118 10.30 -15.70 7.52
CA THR A 118 10.96 -14.85 8.53
C THR A 118 11.19 -13.45 7.96
N PRO A 119 11.50 -12.46 8.80
CA PRO A 119 11.82 -11.10 8.34
C PRO A 119 12.91 -11.04 7.26
N GLU A 120 13.86 -11.96 7.28
CA GLU A 120 14.96 -12.04 6.32
C GLU A 120 14.53 -12.44 4.91
N ASP A 121 13.36 -13.09 4.77
CA ASP A 121 12.80 -13.52 3.49
C ASP A 121 12.06 -12.40 2.76
N VAL A 122 11.73 -11.31 3.47
CA VAL A 122 10.93 -10.23 2.90
C VAL A 122 11.73 -9.43 1.88
N THR A 123 11.17 -9.31 0.67
CA THR A 123 11.75 -8.55 -0.44
C THR A 123 11.06 -7.22 -0.68
N HIS A 124 9.76 -7.15 -0.40
CA HIS A 124 8.92 -5.96 -0.60
C HIS A 124 7.90 -5.85 0.51
N VAL A 125 7.47 -4.62 0.77
CA VAL A 125 6.38 -4.30 1.68
C VAL A 125 5.36 -3.41 0.98
N ARG A 126 4.07 -3.56 1.30
CA ARG A 126 3.03 -2.70 0.75
C ARG A 126 1.96 -2.35 1.79
N TRP A 127 1.35 -1.20 1.58
CA TRP A 127 0.21 -0.71 2.37
C TRP A 127 -0.91 -0.31 1.44
N ARG A 128 -2.11 -0.75 1.76
CA ARG A 128 -3.31 -0.23 1.14
C ARG A 128 -3.82 0.95 1.96
N VAL A 129 -3.84 2.14 1.37
CA VAL A 129 -4.44 3.34 1.95
C VAL A 129 -5.90 3.37 1.52
N PRO A 130 -6.86 3.17 2.44
CA PRO A 130 -8.28 3.12 2.11
C PRO A 130 -8.80 4.52 1.74
N ALA A 131 -9.94 4.57 1.03
CA ALA A 131 -10.49 5.82 0.48
C ALA A 131 -10.75 6.91 1.53
N ASN A 132 -11.22 6.54 2.71
CA ASN A 132 -11.46 7.47 3.82
C ASN A 132 -10.17 8.10 4.37
N GLU A 133 -9.09 7.34 4.43
CA GLU A 133 -7.77 7.84 4.84
C GLU A 133 -7.15 8.68 3.73
N ALA A 134 -7.18 8.19 2.51
CA ALA A 134 -6.71 8.90 1.32
C ALA A 134 -7.46 10.22 1.09
N GLY A 135 -8.72 10.32 1.51
CA GLY A 135 -9.54 11.54 1.47
C GLY A 135 -9.04 12.69 2.35
N ARG A 136 -8.14 12.42 3.31
CA ARG A 136 -7.48 13.44 4.13
C ARG A 136 -6.44 14.27 3.36
N GLY A 137 -6.07 13.82 2.17
CA GLY A 137 -5.15 14.52 1.27
C GLY A 137 -3.67 14.15 1.45
N SER A 138 -3.22 13.79 2.63
CA SER A 138 -1.85 13.37 2.91
C SER A 138 -1.75 12.45 4.12
N GLY A 139 -0.62 11.74 4.26
CA GLY A 139 -0.32 10.90 5.39
C GLY A 139 1.08 10.32 5.34
N GLN A 140 1.39 9.47 6.31
CA GLN A 140 2.69 8.83 6.43
C GLN A 140 2.54 7.34 6.72
N ILE A 141 3.47 6.57 6.18
CA ILE A 141 3.70 5.16 6.46
C ILE A 141 5.07 5.06 7.09
N ILE A 142 5.16 4.42 8.24
CA ILE A 142 6.41 4.28 9.00
C ILE A 142 6.66 2.80 9.24
N TYR A 143 7.81 2.33 8.80
CA TYR A 143 8.26 0.97 9.04
C TYR A 143 9.76 0.92 9.36
N SER A 144 10.21 -0.18 9.92
CA SER A 144 11.61 -0.34 10.32
C SER A 144 12.23 -1.60 9.74
N ALA A 145 13.55 -1.58 9.63
CA ALA A 145 14.39 -2.69 9.21
C ALA A 145 15.71 -2.66 9.99
N ILE A 146 16.44 -3.78 9.97
CA ILE A 146 17.76 -3.91 10.60
C ILE A 146 18.81 -4.08 9.50
N VAL A 147 19.93 -3.40 9.63
CA VAL A 147 21.08 -3.53 8.72
C VAL A 147 21.77 -4.87 8.96
N ARG A 148 21.98 -5.66 7.86
CA ARG A 148 22.65 -6.97 7.88
C ARG A 148 24.17 -6.85 8.05
#